data_c792fa6511d4c082a4e9f6d2cc9c6d89
#
_entry.id   c792fa6511d4c082a4e9f6d2cc9c6d89
#
_cell.length_a   1.000
_cell.length_b   1.000
_cell.length_c   1.000
_cell.angle_alpha   90.00
_cell.angle_beta   90.00
_cell.angle_gamma   90.00
#
_symmetry.space_group_name_H-M   'P 1'
#
loop_
_entity.id
_entity.type
_entity.pdbx_description
1 polymer ?
#
loop_
_entity_poly.entity_id
_entity_poly.type
_entity_poly.pdbx_seq_one_letter_code
_entity_poly.pdbx_strand_id
1 'polypeptide(L)'
;MPRFATHGDVLYVHASPIDPTREYVMPEACYNPEFMTAIFKKIKRVAFGGHTHLPGIFFENRPFLQQNRIEGPYPVVKGKFIVNVGSVGQPRDGDTRSSYVIFDGKTVLFRRVEYNYRKTARKIRRIKRLPNALGMRLALGL
;
A
#
# COMPACT_ATOMS: atom_id res chain seq x y z
N MET A 1 5.86 -19.55 2.43
CA MET A 1 4.96 -18.56 3.09
C MET A 1 3.60 -18.60 2.40
N PRO A 2 2.48 -18.44 3.14
CA PRO A 2 1.16 -18.34 2.51
C PRO A 2 1.11 -17.08 1.62
N ARG A 3 0.36 -17.18 0.50
CA ARG A 3 0.19 -16.03 -0.42
C ARG A 3 -0.75 -14.95 0.14
N PHE A 4 -1.60 -15.32 1.08
CA PHE A 4 -2.52 -14.44 1.79
C PHE A 4 -2.79 -14.98 3.19
N ALA A 5 -3.33 -14.12 4.05
CA ALA A 5 -3.83 -14.49 5.37
C ALA A 5 -5.21 -13.85 5.59
N THR A 6 -6.06 -14.49 6.42
CA THR A 6 -7.35 -13.94 6.81
C THR A 6 -7.50 -13.95 8.32
N HIS A 7 -8.15 -12.93 8.86
CA HIS A 7 -8.57 -12.88 10.25
C HIS A 7 -10.00 -12.31 10.31
N GLY A 8 -10.98 -13.19 10.57
CA GLY A 8 -12.39 -12.81 10.49
C GLY A 8 -12.80 -12.36 9.09
N ASP A 9 -13.17 -11.09 8.96
CA ASP A 9 -13.57 -10.43 7.71
C ASP A 9 -12.45 -9.58 7.07
N VAL A 10 -11.22 -9.70 7.62
CA VAL A 10 -10.04 -8.98 7.14
C VAL A 10 -9.16 -9.92 6.32
N LEU A 11 -8.74 -9.44 5.14
CA LEU A 11 -7.82 -10.12 4.23
C LEU A 11 -6.47 -9.39 4.22
N TYR A 12 -5.38 -10.14 4.27
CA TYR A 12 -4.02 -9.62 4.13
C TYR A 12 -3.36 -10.27 2.91
N VAL A 13 -2.88 -9.43 1.98
CA VAL A 13 -2.18 -9.84 0.75
C VAL A 13 -0.94 -8.97 0.55
N HIS A 14 0.00 -9.41 -0.27
CA HIS A 14 1.08 -8.52 -0.70
C HIS A 14 0.61 -7.56 -1.80
N ALA A 15 -0.10 -8.06 -2.81
CA ALA A 15 -0.53 -7.31 -3.98
C ALA A 15 -2.07 -7.13 -4.02
N SER A 16 -2.80 -7.88 -4.82
CA SER A 16 -4.25 -7.79 -4.93
C SER A 16 -4.97 -9.00 -4.35
N PRO A 17 -6.28 -8.88 -4.02
CA PRO A 17 -7.12 -10.02 -3.67
C PRO A 17 -7.29 -11.09 -4.76
N ILE A 18 -7.00 -10.77 -6.04
CA ILE A 18 -7.10 -11.71 -7.18
C ILE A 18 -5.77 -12.43 -7.39
N ASP A 19 -4.68 -11.68 -7.55
CA ASP A 19 -3.32 -12.23 -7.55
C ASP A 19 -2.53 -11.64 -6.37
N PRO A 20 -2.48 -12.36 -5.24
CA PRO A 20 -1.90 -11.86 -4.01
C PRO A 20 -0.41 -11.52 -4.06
N THR A 21 0.28 -11.85 -5.16
CA THR A 21 1.74 -11.73 -5.25
C THR A 21 2.23 -10.77 -6.31
N ARG A 22 1.48 -10.52 -7.39
CA ARG A 22 2.00 -9.84 -8.58
C ARG A 22 1.17 -8.68 -9.09
N GLU A 23 -0.15 -8.71 -8.90
CA GLU A 23 -1.06 -7.75 -9.51
C GLU A 23 -1.00 -6.39 -8.81
N TYR A 24 -0.69 -5.36 -9.59
CA TYR A 24 -0.69 -3.98 -9.12
C TYR A 24 -2.12 -3.42 -9.08
N VAL A 25 -2.55 -2.93 -7.92
CA VAL A 25 -3.75 -2.11 -7.78
C VAL A 25 -3.30 -0.65 -7.70
N MET A 26 -3.13 -0.04 -8.87
CA MET A 26 -2.71 1.36 -8.96
C MET A 26 -3.87 2.30 -8.63
N PRO A 27 -3.63 3.56 -8.20
CA PRO A 27 -4.69 4.55 -7.95
C PRO A 27 -5.70 4.68 -9.08
N GLU A 28 -5.25 4.62 -10.33
CA GLU A 28 -6.05 4.71 -11.55
C GLU A 28 -7.00 3.52 -11.75
N ALA A 29 -6.78 2.42 -11.05
CA ALA A 29 -7.67 1.26 -11.09
C ALA A 29 -9.12 1.60 -10.68
N CYS A 30 -9.32 2.62 -9.84
CA CYS A 30 -10.66 3.09 -9.47
C CYS A 30 -11.51 3.56 -10.67
N TYR A 31 -10.90 3.85 -11.83
CA TYR A 31 -11.59 4.18 -13.07
C TYR A 31 -11.87 2.97 -13.96
N ASN A 32 -11.54 1.77 -13.52
CA ASN A 32 -11.89 0.50 -14.18
C ASN A 32 -12.93 -0.26 -13.34
N PRO A 33 -14.24 -0.09 -13.60
CA PRO A 33 -15.31 -0.69 -12.78
C PRO A 33 -15.29 -2.23 -12.79
N GLU A 34 -14.93 -2.86 -13.92
CA GLU A 34 -14.88 -4.32 -14.03
C GLU A 34 -13.79 -4.89 -13.13
N PHE A 35 -12.59 -4.33 -13.20
CA PHE A 35 -11.46 -4.72 -12.38
C PHE A 35 -11.76 -4.52 -10.88
N MET A 36 -12.28 -3.35 -10.51
CA MET A 36 -12.60 -3.06 -9.11
C MET A 36 -13.72 -3.98 -8.59
N THR A 37 -14.76 -4.24 -9.39
CA THR A 37 -15.81 -5.18 -9.02
C THR A 37 -15.25 -6.59 -8.79
N ALA A 38 -14.35 -7.06 -9.66
CA ALA A 38 -13.72 -8.37 -9.52
C ALA A 38 -12.89 -8.47 -8.22
N ILE A 39 -12.14 -7.44 -7.88
CA ILE A 39 -11.35 -7.35 -6.65
C ILE A 39 -12.27 -7.33 -5.42
N PHE A 40 -13.28 -6.45 -5.39
CA PHE A 40 -14.17 -6.29 -4.24
C PHE A 40 -15.06 -7.50 -3.98
N LYS A 41 -15.34 -8.34 -4.99
CA LYS A 41 -15.99 -9.65 -4.81
C LYS A 41 -15.19 -10.59 -3.91
N LYS A 42 -13.86 -10.45 -3.87
CA LYS A 42 -12.96 -11.28 -3.04
C LYS A 42 -12.84 -10.80 -1.59
N ILE A 43 -13.38 -9.63 -1.26
CA ILE A 43 -13.22 -8.99 0.04
C ILE A 43 -14.54 -9.09 0.80
N LYS A 44 -14.48 -9.50 2.08
CA LYS A 44 -15.63 -9.46 2.98
C LYS A 44 -15.89 -8.04 3.49
N ARG A 45 -14.87 -7.39 4.08
CA ARG A 45 -14.94 -6.01 4.58
C ARG A 45 -13.66 -5.21 4.27
N VAL A 46 -12.51 -5.59 4.79
CA VAL A 46 -11.25 -4.87 4.58
C VAL A 46 -10.19 -5.80 4.03
N ALA A 47 -9.45 -5.35 3.02
CA ALA A 47 -8.21 -5.97 2.59
C ALA A 47 -7.05 -5.01 2.81
N PHE A 48 -5.95 -5.51 3.38
CA PHE A 48 -4.67 -4.81 3.47
C PHE A 48 -3.71 -5.35 2.42
N GLY A 49 -3.11 -4.45 1.65
CA GLY A 49 -2.10 -4.76 0.65
C GLY A 49 -1.02 -3.69 0.58
N GLY A 50 -0.04 -3.90 -0.29
CA GLY A 50 1.05 -2.97 -0.53
C GLY A 50 1.44 -2.97 -2.00
N HIS A 51 2.59 -3.52 -2.33
CA HIS A 51 3.15 -3.76 -3.68
C HIS A 51 3.39 -2.52 -4.53
N THR A 52 2.40 -1.62 -4.70
CA THR A 52 2.55 -0.35 -5.42
C THR A 52 3.40 0.65 -4.65
N HIS A 53 3.46 0.53 -3.32
CA HIS A 53 4.09 1.47 -2.38
C HIS A 53 3.43 2.86 -2.33
N LEU A 54 2.17 2.95 -2.76
CA LEU A 54 1.35 4.17 -2.76
C LEU A 54 0.26 4.04 -1.69
N PRO A 55 0.46 4.58 -0.49
CA PRO A 55 -0.49 4.41 0.61
C PRO A 55 -1.79 5.17 0.39
N GLY A 56 -2.90 4.53 0.75
CA GLY A 56 -4.25 5.10 0.61
C GLY A 56 -5.35 4.06 0.69
N ILE A 57 -6.58 4.47 0.39
CA ILE A 57 -7.77 3.65 0.50
C ILE A 57 -8.52 3.62 -0.83
N PHE A 58 -8.82 2.42 -1.33
CA PHE A 58 -9.77 2.19 -2.42
C PHE A 58 -11.15 1.87 -1.86
N PHE A 59 -12.17 2.29 -2.58
CA PHE A 59 -13.58 2.09 -2.31
C PHE A 59 -14.25 1.40 -3.49
N GLU A 60 -15.39 0.72 -3.26
CA GLU A 60 -16.12 0.08 -4.36
C GLU A 60 -16.59 1.08 -5.43
N ASN A 61 -17.06 2.27 -5.02
CA ASN A 61 -17.73 3.21 -5.90
C ASN A 61 -17.24 4.66 -5.71
N ARG A 62 -15.99 4.85 -5.31
CA ARG A 62 -15.40 6.19 -5.14
C ARG A 62 -13.95 6.19 -5.60
N PRO A 63 -13.40 7.37 -5.98
CA PRO A 63 -12.00 7.52 -6.30
C PRO A 63 -11.08 7.07 -5.15
N PHE A 64 -9.87 6.68 -5.51
CA PHE A 64 -8.79 6.38 -4.55
C PHE A 64 -8.52 7.60 -3.66
N LEU A 65 -8.48 7.37 -2.35
CA LEU A 65 -8.14 8.40 -1.37
C LEU A 65 -6.69 8.21 -0.94
N GLN A 66 -5.82 9.07 -1.45
CA GLN A 66 -4.40 9.04 -1.10
C GLN A 66 -4.17 9.42 0.37
N GLN A 67 -3.18 8.80 1.01
CA GLN A 67 -2.89 8.94 2.43
C GLN A 67 -2.66 10.40 2.88
N ASN A 68 -2.02 11.23 2.07
CA ASN A 68 -1.76 12.64 2.39
C ASN A 68 -3.02 13.51 2.51
N ARG A 69 -4.20 12.99 2.12
CA ARG A 69 -5.52 13.62 2.29
C ARG A 69 -6.31 13.01 3.44
N ILE A 70 -5.70 12.14 4.25
CA ILE A 70 -6.35 11.47 5.38
C ILE A 70 -5.77 12.06 6.67
N GLU A 71 -6.61 12.75 7.41
CA GLU A 71 -6.26 13.29 8.71
C GLU A 71 -6.78 12.37 9.83
N GLY A 72 -5.86 11.86 10.65
CA GLY A 72 -6.19 11.00 11.79
C GLY A 72 -6.72 9.61 11.42
N PRO A 73 -7.45 8.95 12.35
CA PRO A 73 -8.03 7.64 12.12
C PRO A 73 -9.18 7.69 11.13
N TYR A 74 -9.14 6.89 10.06
CA TYR A 74 -10.19 6.81 9.05
C TYR A 74 -11.12 5.61 9.32
N PRO A 75 -12.46 5.79 9.39
CA PRO A 75 -13.39 4.71 9.68
C PRO A 75 -13.58 3.76 8.48
N VAL A 76 -13.48 2.45 8.74
CA VAL A 76 -13.66 1.37 7.74
C VAL A 76 -14.72 0.37 8.19
N VAL A 77 -15.88 0.89 8.66
CA VAL A 77 -16.93 0.10 9.30
C VAL A 77 -18.12 -0.20 8.38
N LYS A 78 -18.41 0.66 7.41
CA LYS A 78 -19.54 0.48 6.47
C LYS A 78 -19.04 0.39 5.04
N GLY A 79 -19.28 -0.73 4.37
CA GLY A 79 -18.80 -1.02 3.01
C GLY A 79 -17.55 -1.86 2.99
N LYS A 80 -16.94 -1.95 1.81
CA LYS A 80 -15.70 -2.68 1.59
C LYS A 80 -14.55 -1.73 1.26
N PHE A 81 -13.35 -2.06 1.73
CA PHE A 81 -12.17 -1.22 1.60
C PHE A 81 -10.96 -2.04 1.22
N ILE A 82 -10.09 -1.46 0.37
CA ILE A 82 -8.72 -1.92 0.20
C ILE A 82 -7.80 -0.83 0.72
N VAL A 83 -7.00 -1.16 1.69
CA VAL A 83 -6.03 -0.26 2.31
C VAL A 83 -4.64 -0.64 1.80
N ASN A 84 -4.07 0.22 0.96
CA ASN A 84 -2.66 0.10 0.62
C ASN A 84 -1.84 0.73 1.75
N VAL A 85 -1.02 -0.08 2.39
CA VAL A 85 -0.25 0.34 3.57
C VAL A 85 1.01 1.14 3.22
N GLY A 86 1.32 1.26 1.93
CA GLY A 86 2.54 1.90 1.46
C GLY A 86 3.76 0.96 1.56
N SER A 87 4.90 1.53 1.91
CA SER A 87 6.15 0.77 2.00
C SER A 87 6.99 1.22 3.19
N VAL A 88 7.57 0.25 3.90
CA VAL A 88 8.53 0.53 4.99
C VAL A 88 9.93 0.84 4.48
N GLY A 89 10.29 0.41 3.28
CA GLY A 89 11.67 0.53 2.78
C GLY A 89 11.82 1.31 1.48
N GLN A 90 10.73 1.49 0.71
CA GLN A 90 10.74 2.20 -0.56
C GLN A 90 9.39 2.87 -0.85
N PRO A 91 9.02 3.92 -0.12
CA PRO A 91 7.87 4.75 -0.47
C PRO A 91 7.99 5.32 -1.89
N ARG A 92 6.86 5.42 -2.59
CA ARG A 92 6.78 5.91 -3.98
C ARG A 92 5.75 7.02 -4.17
N ASP A 93 5.41 7.70 -3.10
CA ASP A 93 4.41 8.77 -3.06
C ASP A 93 5.03 10.16 -2.80
N GLY A 94 6.34 10.29 -3.02
CA GLY A 94 7.10 11.52 -2.81
C GLY A 94 7.57 11.74 -1.36
N ASP A 95 7.12 10.91 -0.41
CA ASP A 95 7.53 10.97 0.99
C ASP A 95 8.56 9.87 1.29
N THR A 96 9.76 10.25 1.68
CA THR A 96 10.86 9.31 1.95
C THR A 96 10.71 8.52 3.24
N ARG A 97 9.75 8.86 4.10
CA ARG A 97 9.50 8.19 5.39
C ARG A 97 8.82 6.84 5.20
N SER A 98 9.20 5.86 6.00
CA SER A 98 8.49 4.56 6.07
C SER A 98 7.00 4.76 6.31
N SER A 99 6.17 3.98 5.61
CA SER A 99 4.72 3.98 5.79
C SER A 99 4.25 2.66 6.37
N TYR A 100 3.33 2.72 7.34
CA TYR A 100 2.59 1.59 7.86
C TYR A 100 1.21 2.03 8.36
N VAL A 101 0.37 1.05 8.69
CA VAL A 101 -1.01 1.29 9.16
C VAL A 101 -1.21 0.62 10.51
N ILE A 102 -1.90 1.32 11.41
CA ILE A 102 -2.48 0.74 12.62
C ILE A 102 -3.97 0.52 12.36
N PHE A 103 -4.47 -0.67 12.69
CA PHE A 103 -5.87 -1.04 12.55
C PHE A 103 -6.41 -1.59 13.86
N ASP A 104 -7.50 -1.00 14.36
CA ASP A 104 -8.16 -1.36 15.62
C ASP A 104 -9.44 -2.19 15.45
N GLY A 105 -9.70 -2.67 14.22
CA GLY A 105 -10.92 -3.38 13.83
C GLY A 105 -12.01 -2.47 13.26
N LYS A 106 -11.93 -1.15 13.46
CA LYS A 106 -12.94 -0.16 12.99
C LYS A 106 -12.33 0.99 12.21
N THR A 107 -11.12 1.40 12.57
CA THR A 107 -10.40 2.52 11.94
C THR A 107 -9.03 2.12 11.45
N VAL A 108 -8.57 2.79 10.40
CA VAL A 108 -7.20 2.70 9.91
C VAL A 108 -6.48 4.03 10.18
N LEU A 109 -5.29 3.96 10.77
CA LEU A 109 -4.44 5.11 11.02
C LEU A 109 -3.12 4.94 10.29
N PHE A 110 -2.88 5.77 9.27
CA PHE A 110 -1.61 5.81 8.57
C PHE A 110 -0.54 6.49 9.42
N ARG A 111 0.65 5.91 9.45
CA ARG A 111 1.80 6.44 10.17
C ARG A 111 3.00 6.56 9.26
N ARG A 112 3.77 7.62 9.46
CA ARG A 112 5.04 7.86 8.79
C ARG A 112 6.16 7.92 9.82
N VAL A 113 7.25 7.21 9.54
CA VAL A 113 8.42 7.15 10.42
C VAL A 113 9.68 7.44 9.62
N GLU A 114 10.47 8.38 10.10
CA GLU A 114 11.78 8.65 9.53
C GLU A 114 12.70 7.43 9.70
N TYR A 115 13.45 7.12 8.66
CA TYR A 115 14.50 6.11 8.70
C TYR A 115 15.70 6.54 7.86
N ASN A 116 16.85 5.94 8.12
CA ASN A 116 18.07 6.32 7.43
C ASN A 116 18.16 5.67 6.03
N TYR A 117 17.31 6.11 5.08
CA TYR A 117 17.34 5.66 3.69
C TYR A 117 18.70 5.93 3.02
N ARG A 118 19.43 6.97 3.43
CA ARG A 118 20.76 7.30 2.91
C ARG A 118 21.77 6.17 3.14
N LYS A 119 21.67 5.46 4.28
CA LYS A 119 22.50 4.27 4.56
C LYS A 119 22.20 3.14 3.56
N THR A 120 20.92 2.89 3.26
CA THR A 120 20.48 1.91 2.26
C THR A 120 20.92 2.32 0.84
N ALA A 121 20.69 3.57 0.45
CA ALA A 121 21.11 4.11 -0.84
C ALA A 121 22.64 3.98 -1.06
N ARG A 122 23.45 4.23 -0.01
CA ARG A 122 24.90 4.01 -0.07
C ARG A 122 25.27 2.54 -0.25
N LYS A 123 24.58 1.61 0.41
CA LYS A 123 24.80 0.16 0.22
C LYS A 123 24.50 -0.25 -1.21
N ILE A 124 23.36 0.18 -1.78
CA ILE A 124 22.97 -0.12 -3.17
C ILE A 124 24.05 0.37 -4.14
N ARG A 125 24.53 1.62 -4.02
CA ARG A 125 25.56 2.21 -4.89
C ARG A 125 26.92 1.49 -4.84
N ARG A 126 27.21 0.77 -3.76
CA ARG A 126 28.44 -0.05 -3.64
C ARG A 126 28.35 -1.37 -4.41
N ILE A 127 27.16 -1.80 -4.79
CA ILE A 127 26.94 -3.05 -5.53
C ILE A 127 27.03 -2.75 -7.02
N LYS A 128 28.17 -3.01 -7.64
CA LYS A 128 28.47 -2.71 -9.05
C LYS A 128 27.43 -3.26 -10.05
N ARG A 129 26.74 -4.34 -9.71
CA ARG A 129 25.70 -4.97 -10.55
C ARG A 129 24.33 -4.28 -10.49
N LEU A 130 24.13 -3.35 -9.55
CA LEU A 130 22.87 -2.61 -9.39
C LEU A 130 22.99 -1.22 -10.01
N PRO A 131 21.97 -0.78 -10.79
CA PRO A 131 21.90 0.59 -11.26
C PRO A 131 21.86 1.60 -10.10
N ASN A 132 22.61 2.69 -10.22
CA ASN A 132 22.61 3.76 -9.20
C ASN A 132 21.23 4.38 -8.97
N ALA A 133 20.37 4.39 -10.00
CA ALA A 133 18.98 4.85 -9.91
C ALA A 133 18.20 4.17 -8.79
N LEU A 134 18.49 2.88 -8.47
CA LEU A 134 17.82 2.17 -7.37
C LEU A 134 18.13 2.75 -5.99
N GLY A 135 19.30 3.36 -5.82
CA GLY A 135 19.63 4.09 -4.59
C GLY A 135 19.14 5.54 -4.60
N MET A 136 19.10 6.17 -5.78
CA MET A 136 18.65 7.57 -5.92
C MET A 136 17.16 7.73 -5.65
N ARG A 137 16.32 6.81 -6.15
CA ARG A 137 14.87 6.87 -5.96
C ARG A 137 14.43 6.85 -4.49
N LEU A 138 15.24 6.25 -3.58
CA LEU A 138 14.95 6.30 -2.14
C LEU A 138 15.01 7.71 -1.57
N ALA A 139 15.84 8.58 -2.15
CA ALA A 139 15.95 9.98 -1.75
C ALA A 139 14.84 10.87 -2.34
N LEU A 140 14.11 10.35 -3.33
CA LEU A 140 13.02 11.05 -4.00
C LEU A 140 11.65 10.52 -3.57
N GLY A 141 11.59 9.41 -2.82
CA GLY A 141 10.34 8.73 -2.51
C GLY A 141 9.67 8.12 -3.76
N LEU A 142 10.49 7.51 -4.67
CA LEU A 142 10.06 6.94 -5.95
C LEU A 142 10.33 5.43 -6.06
#